data_9547829c14199582536c06044c5f77c8
#
_entry.id   9547829c14199582536c06044c5f77c8
#
_cell.length_a   1.000
_cell.length_b   1.000
_cell.length_c   1.000
_cell.angle_alpha   90.00
_cell.angle_beta   90.00
_cell.angle_gamma   90.00
#
_symmetry.space_group_name_H-M   'P 1'
#
loop_
_entity.id
_entity.type
_entity.pdbx_description
1 polymer ?
#
loop_
_entity_poly.entity_id
_entity_poly.type
_entity_poly.pdbx_seq_one_letter_code
_entity_poly.pdbx_strand_id
1 'polypeptide(L)'
;MKNSILVLAAHHKKVDADSEIEVIDETNTDFNTSVLLLDPAFTDGAALLASATLPNVDADYTGVTNDKERADIAMNIAYTATLNAITMFNSIQASISEFEKNLNDTLLAAFGTFKELVTKGAEALNLLPPSGAIAGVYASVDRERGVWKAPANVSLNAVVSPAVRISHDQQAEYNVDVNAGKSINIIRSFTGKGTLVWGARTLAGNDNEWRYVSVRRFFNFVEESTKKATEQFVFEPNDANTWVRVQAMIENFLTVLWRQGALQGVKPEHAFYVAVGLGKTMTPLDILEGRMIVEIGMAAVRPAEFIILRFSHKMAES
;
A
#
# COMPACT_ATOMS: atom_id res chain seq x y z
N MET A 1 -13.53 21.54 -2.50
CA MET A 1 -12.65 22.15 -1.47
C MET A 1 -11.62 23.10 -2.08
N LYS A 2 -10.64 22.67 -2.86
CA LYS A 2 -9.71 23.61 -3.54
C LYS A 2 -10.39 24.66 -4.41
N ASN A 3 -11.54 24.36 -4.99
CA ASN A 3 -12.25 25.27 -5.88
C ASN A 3 -12.96 26.40 -5.15
N SER A 4 -13.39 26.23 -3.90
CA SER A 4 -14.05 27.28 -3.13
C SER A 4 -13.05 28.36 -2.68
N ILE A 5 -11.85 27.96 -2.31
CA ILE A 5 -10.76 28.90 -1.98
C ILE A 5 -10.30 29.62 -3.24
N LEU A 6 -10.23 28.93 -4.40
CA LEU A 6 -9.90 29.53 -5.68
C LEU A 6 -10.98 30.51 -6.17
N VAL A 7 -12.27 30.25 -5.89
CA VAL A 7 -13.37 31.19 -6.23
C VAL A 7 -13.32 32.43 -5.36
N LEU A 8 -13.00 32.31 -4.07
CA LEU A 8 -12.77 33.44 -3.19
C LEU A 8 -11.53 34.24 -3.64
N ALA A 9 -10.44 33.61 -3.96
CA ALA A 9 -9.24 34.27 -4.50
C ALA A 9 -9.48 34.89 -5.88
N ALA A 10 -10.25 34.24 -6.76
CA ALA A 10 -10.58 34.77 -8.09
C ALA A 10 -11.52 36.00 -8.05
N HIS A 11 -12.38 36.11 -7.02
CA HIS A 11 -13.29 37.25 -6.86
C HIS A 11 -12.58 38.54 -6.43
N HIS A 12 -11.37 38.40 -5.89
CA HIS A 12 -10.54 39.54 -5.45
C HIS A 12 -9.34 39.78 -6.37
N LYS A 13 -9.35 39.16 -7.54
CA LYS A 13 -8.32 39.40 -8.55
C LYS A 13 -8.55 40.75 -9.23
N LYS A 14 -8.04 41.82 -8.65
CA LYS A 14 -7.85 43.08 -9.35
C LYS A 14 -6.48 42.95 -10.02
N VAL A 15 -6.49 42.59 -11.30
CA VAL A 15 -5.29 42.58 -12.13
C VAL A 15 -4.93 44.01 -12.40
N ASP A 16 -3.93 44.52 -11.76
CA ASP A 16 -3.21 45.69 -12.26
C ASP A 16 -2.37 45.22 -13.44
N ALA A 17 -2.57 45.82 -14.60
CA ALA A 17 -2.08 45.33 -15.90
C ALA A 17 -0.55 45.26 -16.01
N ASP A 18 0.19 45.73 -15.03
CA ASP A 18 1.65 45.86 -15.07
C ASP A 18 2.42 45.07 -13.96
N SER A 19 1.78 44.29 -13.12
CA SER A 19 2.49 43.49 -12.11
C SER A 19 1.97 42.08 -11.99
N GLU A 20 2.87 41.10 -12.05
CA GLU A 20 2.62 39.64 -11.88
C GLU A 20 2.43 39.25 -10.39
N ILE A 21 2.45 40.19 -9.45
CA ILE A 21 2.36 39.93 -8.01
C ILE A 21 1.10 40.60 -7.46
N GLU A 22 0.13 39.79 -7.04
CA GLU A 22 -1.03 40.26 -6.30
C GLU A 22 -0.65 40.64 -4.87
N VAL A 23 -0.73 41.91 -4.55
CA VAL A 23 -0.69 42.38 -3.17
C VAL A 23 -2.12 42.40 -2.64
N ILE A 24 -2.40 41.63 -1.60
CA ILE A 24 -3.66 41.68 -0.87
C ILE A 24 -3.65 43.02 -0.13
N ASP A 25 -4.49 43.97 -0.58
CA ASP A 25 -4.66 45.23 0.09
C ASP A 25 -5.50 45.01 1.36
N GLU A 26 -4.87 45.14 2.53
CA GLU A 26 -5.50 44.97 3.84
C GLU A 26 -6.59 46.00 4.11
N THR A 27 -6.66 47.09 3.30
CA THR A 27 -7.67 48.13 3.41
C THR A 27 -8.90 47.87 2.54
N ASN A 28 -8.96 46.76 1.80
CA ASN A 28 -10.05 46.47 0.91
C ASN A 28 -11.34 46.09 1.68
N THR A 29 -12.21 47.08 1.85
CA THR A 29 -13.53 46.92 2.48
C THR A 29 -14.42 45.89 1.77
N ASP A 30 -14.20 45.65 0.47
CA ASP A 30 -14.98 44.66 -0.32
C ASP A 30 -14.66 43.25 0.10
N PHE A 31 -13.42 42.91 0.48
CA PHE A 31 -13.04 41.63 1.02
C PHE A 31 -13.78 41.35 2.34
N ASN A 32 -13.72 42.28 3.28
CA ASN A 32 -14.40 42.15 4.55
C ASN A 32 -15.92 42.07 4.40
N THR A 33 -16.51 42.80 3.47
CA THR A 33 -17.95 42.76 3.18
C THR A 33 -18.36 41.47 2.49
N SER A 34 -17.56 40.92 1.58
CA SER A 34 -17.86 39.68 0.90
C SER A 34 -17.74 38.44 1.81
N VAL A 35 -16.79 38.48 2.73
CA VAL A 35 -16.64 37.41 3.75
C VAL A 35 -17.78 37.48 4.77
N LEU A 36 -18.21 38.67 5.17
CA LEU A 36 -19.35 38.90 6.08
C LEU A 36 -20.71 38.48 5.46
N LEU A 37 -20.86 38.55 4.13
CA LEU A 37 -22.07 38.13 3.42
C LEU A 37 -22.20 36.61 3.33
N LEU A 38 -21.12 35.86 3.51
CA LEU A 38 -21.13 34.40 3.41
C LEU A 38 -21.63 33.70 4.69
N ASP A 39 -21.41 34.29 5.88
CA ASP A 39 -21.94 33.75 7.15
C ASP A 39 -21.84 34.80 8.27
N PRO A 40 -22.95 35.09 9.00
CA PRO A 40 -22.91 35.89 10.22
C PRO A 40 -21.98 35.37 11.31
N ALA A 41 -21.72 34.05 11.35
CA ALA A 41 -20.78 33.42 12.26
C ALA A 41 -19.31 33.77 11.93
N PHE A 42 -19.04 34.29 10.74
CA PHE A 42 -17.70 34.75 10.34
C PHE A 42 -17.31 36.10 10.89
N THR A 43 -18.22 36.75 11.64
CA THR A 43 -17.89 37.98 12.36
C THR A 43 -16.72 37.80 13.33
N ASP A 44 -16.52 36.59 13.86
CA ASP A 44 -15.35 36.29 14.69
C ASP A 44 -14.05 36.25 13.88
N GLY A 45 -14.09 35.86 12.61
CA GLY A 45 -12.94 35.89 11.70
C GLY A 45 -12.53 37.34 11.36
N ALA A 46 -13.52 38.23 11.15
CA ALA A 46 -13.25 39.66 10.94
C ALA A 46 -12.75 40.36 12.21
N ALA A 47 -13.25 39.97 13.38
CA ALA A 47 -12.73 40.44 14.67
C ALA A 47 -11.30 39.91 14.94
N LEU A 48 -10.98 38.70 14.53
CA LEU A 48 -9.62 38.17 14.56
C LEU A 48 -8.68 38.91 13.60
N LEU A 49 -9.12 39.21 12.39
CA LEU A 49 -8.38 40.05 11.44
C LEU A 49 -8.20 41.49 11.94
N ALA A 50 -9.23 42.09 12.54
CA ALA A 50 -9.15 43.42 13.13
C ALA A 50 -8.31 43.48 14.42
N SER A 51 -8.27 42.38 15.18
CA SER A 51 -7.39 42.22 16.35
C SER A 51 -5.95 41.84 16.00
N ALA A 52 -5.71 41.42 14.77
CA ALA A 52 -4.40 41.15 14.21
C ALA A 52 -3.64 42.38 13.72
N THR A 53 -3.95 43.56 14.21
CA THR A 53 -2.94 44.63 14.22
C THR A 53 -1.73 44.02 14.90
N LEU A 54 -0.70 43.70 14.10
CA LEU A 54 0.63 43.37 14.64
C LEU A 54 0.88 44.35 15.76
N PRO A 55 1.07 43.92 17.02
CA PRO A 55 1.37 44.84 18.07
C PRO A 55 2.53 45.66 17.55
N ASN A 56 2.32 46.97 17.46
CA ASN A 56 3.41 47.89 17.19
C ASN A 56 4.29 47.78 18.44
N VAL A 57 5.18 46.82 18.41
CA VAL A 57 6.12 46.57 19.48
C VAL A 57 7.20 47.59 19.22
N ASP A 58 6.98 48.82 19.72
CA ASP A 58 8.06 49.73 19.95
C ASP A 58 9.02 48.98 20.86
N ALA A 59 10.10 48.52 20.26
CA ALA A 59 11.12 47.76 20.97
C ALA A 59 11.64 48.67 22.08
N ASP A 60 11.34 48.29 23.31
CA ASP A 60 11.89 49.05 24.46
C ASP A 60 13.38 48.71 24.56
N TYR A 61 14.18 49.60 24.00
CA TYR A 61 15.63 49.56 24.09
C TYR A 61 16.16 50.35 25.31
N THR A 62 15.29 50.72 26.25
CA THR A 62 15.65 51.46 27.44
C THR A 62 16.67 50.64 28.25
N GLY A 63 17.88 51.22 28.44
CA GLY A 63 18.97 50.57 29.19
C GLY A 63 19.86 49.61 28.37
N VAL A 64 19.59 49.41 27.08
CA VAL A 64 20.42 48.59 26.22
C VAL A 64 21.62 49.37 25.69
N THR A 65 22.82 48.97 26.08
CA THR A 65 24.06 49.70 25.78
C THR A 65 24.92 49.08 24.68
N ASN A 66 24.60 47.86 24.25
CA ASN A 66 25.39 47.18 23.23
C ASN A 66 24.55 46.72 22.02
N ASP A 67 25.19 46.68 20.86
CA ASP A 67 24.54 46.34 19.58
C ASP A 67 24.05 44.89 19.54
N LYS A 68 24.67 43.99 20.27
CA LYS A 68 24.26 42.58 20.33
C LYS A 68 22.92 42.40 21.06
N GLU A 69 22.74 43.03 22.20
CA GLU A 69 21.45 42.99 22.92
C GLU A 69 20.33 43.63 22.12
N ARG A 70 20.63 44.70 21.36
CA ARG A 70 19.65 45.32 20.44
C ARG A 70 19.25 44.36 19.32
N ALA A 71 20.20 43.64 18.74
CA ALA A 71 19.95 42.64 17.70
C ALA A 71 19.15 41.45 18.25
N ASP A 72 19.45 40.98 19.47
CA ASP A 72 18.72 39.88 20.11
C ASP A 72 17.26 40.23 20.43
N ILE A 73 17.02 41.46 20.90
CA ILE A 73 15.65 41.98 21.15
C ILE A 73 14.88 42.10 19.84
N ALA A 74 15.47 42.68 18.78
CA ALA A 74 14.83 42.81 17.48
C ALA A 74 14.50 41.42 16.87
N MET A 75 15.39 40.44 17.02
CA MET A 75 15.18 39.06 16.54
C MET A 75 14.05 38.37 17.31
N ASN A 76 13.95 38.53 18.64
CA ASN A 76 12.87 37.94 19.44
C ASN A 76 11.52 38.57 19.09
N ILE A 77 11.47 39.87 18.80
CA ILE A 77 10.25 40.54 18.36
C ILE A 77 9.80 40.00 17.01
N ALA A 78 10.70 39.92 16.03
CA ALA A 78 10.40 39.40 14.70
C ALA A 78 9.95 37.92 14.77
N TYR A 79 10.58 37.12 15.61
CA TYR A 79 10.20 35.73 15.85
C TYR A 79 8.80 35.60 16.46
N THR A 80 8.48 36.41 17.48
CA THR A 80 7.17 36.39 18.12
C THR A 80 6.08 36.88 17.17
N ALA A 81 6.32 37.91 16.37
CA ALA A 81 5.41 38.38 15.34
C ALA A 81 5.13 37.29 14.29
N THR A 82 6.17 36.57 13.86
CA THR A 82 6.03 35.44 12.90
C THR A 82 5.20 34.31 13.49
N LEU A 83 5.43 33.90 14.75
CA LEU A 83 4.63 32.89 15.42
C LEU A 83 3.16 33.28 15.55
N ASN A 84 2.88 34.56 15.89
CA ASN A 84 1.53 35.05 16.00
C ASN A 84 0.83 35.04 14.63
N ALA A 85 1.51 35.43 13.56
CA ALA A 85 0.98 35.37 12.20
C ALA A 85 0.65 33.92 11.76
N ILE A 86 1.53 32.96 12.06
CA ILE A 86 1.28 31.55 11.78
C ILE A 86 0.08 31.01 12.57
N THR A 87 -0.01 31.35 13.85
CA THR A 87 -1.13 30.94 14.71
C THR A 87 -2.46 31.49 14.20
N MET A 88 -2.48 32.76 13.80
CA MET A 88 -3.63 33.39 13.21
C MET A 88 -4.03 32.75 11.88
N PHE A 89 -3.08 32.48 10.99
CA PHE A 89 -3.34 31.78 9.73
C PHE A 89 -3.97 30.42 9.96
N ASN A 90 -3.44 29.65 10.90
CA ASN A 90 -3.97 28.33 11.25
C ASN A 90 -5.40 28.41 11.81
N SER A 91 -5.71 29.43 12.62
CA SER A 91 -7.06 29.65 13.16
C SER A 91 -8.07 30.03 12.07
N ILE A 92 -7.69 30.86 11.12
CA ILE A 92 -8.51 31.20 9.95
C ILE A 92 -8.77 29.94 9.09
N GLN A 93 -7.74 29.14 8.83
CA GLN A 93 -7.87 27.90 8.07
C GLN A 93 -8.82 26.91 8.77
N ALA A 94 -8.73 26.77 10.10
CA ALA A 94 -9.63 25.95 10.88
C ALA A 94 -11.09 26.43 10.80
N SER A 95 -11.33 27.74 10.90
CA SER A 95 -12.66 28.33 10.80
C SER A 95 -13.28 28.15 9.42
N ILE A 96 -12.50 28.31 8.34
CA ILE A 96 -12.96 28.04 6.97
C ILE A 96 -13.35 26.56 6.82
N SER A 97 -12.53 25.64 7.32
CA SER A 97 -12.81 24.20 7.25
C SER A 97 -14.07 23.80 8.02
N GLU A 98 -14.32 24.44 9.17
CA GLU A 98 -15.53 24.23 9.95
C GLU A 98 -16.78 24.76 9.23
N PHE A 99 -16.68 25.95 8.63
CA PHE A 99 -17.76 26.53 7.83
C PHE A 99 -18.10 25.63 6.62
N GLU A 100 -17.10 25.19 5.85
CA GLU A 100 -17.30 24.26 4.73
C GLU A 100 -17.99 22.98 5.18
N LYS A 101 -17.59 22.43 6.31
CA LYS A 101 -18.22 21.24 6.89
C LYS A 101 -19.68 21.48 7.25
N ASN A 102 -19.97 22.56 7.96
CA ASN A 102 -21.33 22.91 8.37
C ASN A 102 -22.26 23.17 7.18
N LEU A 103 -21.75 23.84 6.14
CA LEU A 103 -22.47 24.06 4.89
C LEU A 103 -22.75 22.75 4.16
N ASN A 104 -21.76 21.87 4.06
CA ASN A 104 -21.91 20.58 3.44
C ASN A 104 -22.92 19.69 4.19
N ASP A 105 -22.85 19.66 5.53
CA ASP A 105 -23.77 18.91 6.37
C ASP A 105 -25.21 19.44 6.24
N THR A 106 -25.38 20.75 6.15
CA THR A 106 -26.68 21.41 5.93
C THR A 106 -27.25 21.04 4.56
N LEU A 107 -26.43 21.10 3.51
CA LEU A 107 -26.86 20.72 2.15
C LEU A 107 -27.21 19.22 2.07
N LEU A 108 -26.44 18.36 2.71
CA LEU A 108 -26.72 16.92 2.78
C LEU A 108 -28.02 16.63 3.53
N ALA A 109 -28.37 17.42 4.54
CA ALA A 109 -29.59 17.27 5.32
C ALA A 109 -30.82 17.84 4.60
N ALA A 110 -30.71 19.03 3.99
CA ALA A 110 -31.83 19.78 3.46
C ALA A 110 -32.12 19.49 1.97
N PHE A 111 -31.12 19.09 1.19
CA PHE A 111 -31.24 18.94 -0.26
C PHE A 111 -31.05 17.49 -0.71
N GLY A 112 -32.13 16.75 -0.82
CA GLY A 112 -32.13 15.30 -1.14
C GLY A 112 -31.39 14.94 -2.42
N THR A 113 -31.51 15.73 -3.49
CA THR A 113 -30.82 15.51 -4.75
C THR A 113 -29.31 15.65 -4.62
N PHE A 114 -28.82 16.60 -3.80
CA PHE A 114 -27.40 16.76 -3.51
C PHE A 114 -26.86 15.54 -2.76
N LYS A 115 -27.60 15.10 -1.74
CA LYS A 115 -27.26 13.88 -0.98
C LYS A 115 -27.15 12.66 -1.88
N GLU A 116 -28.12 12.47 -2.80
CA GLU A 116 -28.11 11.36 -3.75
C GLU A 116 -26.90 11.43 -4.70
N LEU A 117 -26.57 12.61 -5.20
CA LEU A 117 -25.42 12.83 -6.07
C LEU A 117 -24.09 12.53 -5.36
N VAL A 118 -23.92 13.03 -4.13
CA VAL A 118 -22.74 12.79 -3.31
C VAL A 118 -22.60 11.30 -2.97
N THR A 119 -23.73 10.64 -2.62
CA THR A 119 -23.74 9.20 -2.33
C THR A 119 -23.32 8.39 -3.55
N LYS A 120 -23.93 8.63 -4.72
CA LYS A 120 -23.56 7.96 -5.97
C LYS A 120 -22.13 8.23 -6.40
N GLY A 121 -21.66 9.46 -6.23
CA GLY A 121 -20.26 9.83 -6.46
C GLY A 121 -19.29 9.07 -5.54
N ALA A 122 -19.61 8.99 -4.26
CA ALA A 122 -18.83 8.24 -3.28
C ALA A 122 -18.83 6.73 -3.58
N GLU A 123 -19.96 6.15 -3.95
CA GLU A 123 -20.06 4.74 -4.37
C GLU A 123 -19.21 4.45 -5.59
N ALA A 124 -19.23 5.32 -6.61
CA ALA A 124 -18.42 5.17 -7.81
C ALA A 124 -16.91 5.30 -7.53
N LEU A 125 -16.52 6.22 -6.67
CA LEU A 125 -15.12 6.42 -6.26
C LEU A 125 -14.59 5.30 -5.36
N ASN A 126 -15.48 4.66 -4.59
CA ASN A 126 -15.13 3.56 -3.69
C ASN A 126 -15.09 2.20 -4.39
N LEU A 127 -15.52 2.13 -5.65
CA LEU A 127 -15.37 0.91 -6.44
C LEU A 127 -13.94 0.80 -6.97
N LEU A 128 -13.12 0.04 -6.27
CA LEU A 128 -11.70 -0.11 -6.58
C LEU A 128 -11.39 -1.49 -7.17
N PRO A 129 -10.46 -1.59 -8.13
CA PRO A 129 -9.99 -2.87 -8.62
C PRO A 129 -9.23 -3.62 -7.51
N PRO A 130 -9.34 -4.97 -7.44
CA PRO A 130 -8.75 -5.75 -6.35
C PRO A 130 -7.22 -5.85 -6.39
N SER A 131 -6.58 -5.47 -7.49
CA SER A 131 -5.15 -5.68 -7.73
C SER A 131 -4.25 -5.09 -6.64
N GLY A 132 -4.51 -3.86 -6.20
CA GLY A 132 -3.74 -3.22 -5.13
C GLY A 132 -3.89 -3.92 -3.79
N ALA A 133 -5.12 -4.31 -3.43
CA ALA A 133 -5.40 -5.05 -2.21
C ALA A 133 -4.73 -6.45 -2.22
N ILE A 134 -4.79 -7.15 -3.34
CA ILE A 134 -4.15 -8.46 -3.50
C ILE A 134 -2.63 -8.36 -3.45
N ALA A 135 -2.02 -7.33 -4.04
CA ALA A 135 -0.59 -7.07 -3.90
C ALA A 135 -0.19 -6.87 -2.44
N GLY A 136 -0.99 -6.11 -1.67
CA GLY A 136 -0.81 -5.94 -0.23
C GLY A 136 -0.93 -7.25 0.55
N VAL A 137 -1.90 -8.10 0.21
CA VAL A 137 -2.05 -9.45 0.80
C VAL A 137 -0.83 -10.32 0.51
N TYR A 138 -0.30 -10.31 -0.71
CA TYR A 138 0.91 -11.05 -1.05
C TYR A 138 2.10 -10.58 -0.20
N ALA A 139 2.33 -9.28 -0.14
CA ALA A 139 3.43 -8.71 0.65
C ALA A 139 3.31 -9.05 2.16
N SER A 140 2.10 -9.01 2.71
CA SER A 140 1.85 -9.35 4.11
C SER A 140 2.08 -10.82 4.38
N VAL A 141 1.53 -11.72 3.54
CA VAL A 141 1.69 -13.17 3.69
C VAL A 141 3.16 -13.58 3.52
N ASP A 142 3.87 -13.00 2.55
CA ASP A 142 5.29 -13.27 2.33
C ASP A 142 6.13 -12.90 3.55
N ARG A 143 5.87 -11.74 4.15
CA ARG A 143 6.58 -11.27 5.34
C ARG A 143 6.29 -12.12 6.58
N GLU A 144 5.03 -12.52 6.78
CA GLU A 144 4.58 -13.18 8.01
C GLU A 144 4.73 -14.70 7.97
N ARG A 145 4.54 -15.31 6.80
CA ARG A 145 4.43 -16.75 6.63
C ARG A 145 5.36 -17.34 5.57
N GLY A 146 5.96 -16.50 4.74
CA GLY A 146 6.81 -16.90 3.61
C GLY A 146 6.08 -17.06 2.28
N VAL A 147 6.84 -16.93 1.19
CA VAL A 147 6.34 -16.95 -0.21
C VAL A 147 5.61 -18.27 -0.56
N TRP A 148 5.99 -19.39 0.08
CA TRP A 148 5.38 -20.70 -0.12
C TRP A 148 3.98 -20.84 0.48
N LYS A 149 3.55 -19.90 1.32
CA LYS A 149 2.19 -19.89 1.87
C LYS A 149 1.21 -19.35 0.84
N ALA A 150 0.13 -20.08 0.59
CA ALA A 150 -0.94 -19.62 -0.29
C ALA A 150 -1.56 -18.31 0.26
N PRO A 151 -1.64 -17.23 -0.56
CA PRO A 151 -2.22 -15.95 -0.15
C PRO A 151 -3.76 -15.99 -0.22
N ALA A 152 -4.34 -16.95 0.48
CA ALA A 152 -5.77 -17.18 0.58
C ALA A 152 -6.18 -17.44 2.04
N ASN A 153 -7.48 -17.33 2.33
CA ASN A 153 -8.03 -17.30 3.68
C ASN A 153 -7.43 -16.15 4.51
N VAL A 154 -7.28 -15.00 3.87
CA VAL A 154 -6.74 -13.76 4.45
C VAL A 154 -7.79 -12.67 4.35
N SER A 155 -7.99 -11.94 5.45
CA SER A 155 -8.95 -10.83 5.51
C SER A 155 -8.42 -9.61 4.75
N LEU A 156 -9.34 -8.95 4.04
CA LEU A 156 -9.10 -7.63 3.48
C LEU A 156 -9.58 -6.58 4.48
N ASN A 157 -8.64 -5.90 5.10
CA ASN A 157 -8.94 -4.79 6.00
C ASN A 157 -9.38 -3.57 5.18
N ALA A 158 -10.25 -2.73 5.76
CA ALA A 158 -10.77 -1.51 5.13
C ALA A 158 -11.58 -1.75 3.83
N VAL A 159 -12.09 -2.95 3.61
CA VAL A 159 -13.02 -3.28 2.53
C VAL A 159 -14.41 -3.50 3.13
N VAL A 160 -15.39 -2.73 2.68
CA VAL A 160 -16.78 -2.85 3.16
C VAL A 160 -17.41 -4.14 2.67
N SER A 161 -17.36 -4.39 1.36
CA SER A 161 -17.88 -5.60 0.74
C SER A 161 -17.30 -5.77 -0.67
N PRO A 162 -17.32 -6.98 -1.24
CA PRO A 162 -17.06 -7.15 -2.65
C PRO A 162 -18.19 -6.53 -3.48
N ALA A 163 -17.87 -6.00 -4.68
CA ALA A 163 -18.83 -5.41 -5.60
C ALA A 163 -19.90 -6.40 -6.06
N VAL A 164 -19.52 -7.67 -6.19
CA VAL A 164 -20.42 -8.78 -6.56
C VAL A 164 -20.40 -9.82 -5.44
N ARG A 165 -21.58 -10.18 -4.97
CA ARG A 165 -21.74 -11.25 -3.99
C ARG A 165 -21.84 -12.60 -4.70
N ILE A 166 -20.93 -13.50 -4.37
CA ILE A 166 -20.84 -14.84 -4.92
C ILE A 166 -21.12 -15.86 -3.81
N SER A 167 -22.10 -16.76 -4.05
CA SER A 167 -22.43 -17.84 -3.11
C SER A 167 -21.36 -18.96 -3.13
N HIS A 168 -21.51 -19.91 -2.21
CA HIS A 168 -20.62 -21.07 -2.18
C HIS A 168 -20.74 -21.94 -3.43
N ASP A 169 -21.97 -22.17 -3.88
CA ASP A 169 -22.25 -23.00 -5.06
C ASP A 169 -21.76 -22.32 -6.36
N GLN A 170 -22.03 -21.03 -6.48
CA GLN A 170 -21.54 -20.25 -7.61
C GLN A 170 -20.00 -20.24 -7.69
N GLN A 171 -19.31 -20.26 -6.55
CA GLN A 171 -17.85 -20.29 -6.56
C GLN A 171 -17.28 -21.56 -7.17
N ALA A 172 -17.98 -22.68 -7.08
CA ALA A 172 -17.53 -23.96 -7.66
C ALA A 172 -17.30 -23.83 -9.17
N GLU A 173 -18.14 -23.07 -9.86
CA GLU A 173 -18.05 -22.83 -11.32
C GLU A 173 -16.80 -22.01 -11.70
N TYR A 174 -16.31 -21.13 -10.79
CA TYR A 174 -15.13 -20.31 -11.03
C TYR A 174 -13.82 -21.02 -10.65
N ASN A 175 -13.91 -22.11 -9.91
CA ASN A 175 -12.72 -22.77 -9.38
C ASN A 175 -11.89 -23.42 -10.49
N VAL A 176 -12.55 -24.04 -11.47
CA VAL A 176 -11.95 -24.46 -12.74
C VAL A 176 -13.00 -24.34 -13.83
N ASP A 177 -12.75 -23.53 -14.83
CA ASP A 177 -13.58 -23.47 -16.03
C ASP A 177 -13.42 -24.78 -16.81
N VAL A 178 -14.54 -25.45 -17.04
CA VAL A 178 -14.59 -26.77 -17.71
C VAL A 178 -14.04 -26.68 -19.13
N ASN A 179 -14.25 -25.57 -19.83
CA ASN A 179 -13.85 -25.41 -21.23
C ASN A 179 -12.43 -24.86 -21.36
N ALA A 180 -12.09 -23.82 -20.62
CA ALA A 180 -10.80 -23.13 -20.72
C ALA A 180 -9.74 -23.67 -19.75
N GLY A 181 -10.11 -24.48 -18.76
CA GLY A 181 -9.21 -24.99 -17.72
C GLY A 181 -8.62 -23.92 -16.80
N LYS A 182 -9.16 -22.71 -16.84
CA LYS A 182 -8.69 -21.56 -16.08
C LYS A 182 -9.38 -21.49 -14.72
N SER A 183 -8.69 -20.96 -13.73
CA SER A 183 -9.24 -20.69 -12.40
C SER A 183 -9.36 -19.21 -12.13
N ILE A 184 -10.45 -18.80 -11.45
CA ILE A 184 -10.67 -17.44 -10.99
C ILE A 184 -10.71 -17.46 -9.47
N ASN A 185 -9.82 -16.68 -8.85
CA ASN A 185 -9.79 -16.52 -7.40
C ASN A 185 -10.87 -15.51 -6.98
N ILE A 186 -11.65 -15.87 -5.96
CA ILE A 186 -12.80 -15.09 -5.54
C ILE A 186 -12.50 -14.34 -4.24
N ILE A 187 -13.00 -13.11 -4.15
CA ILE A 187 -13.08 -12.35 -2.90
C ILE A 187 -14.52 -12.46 -2.41
N ARG A 188 -14.72 -12.99 -1.20
CA ARG A 188 -16.04 -13.24 -0.63
C ARG A 188 -16.19 -12.73 0.79
N SER A 189 -17.41 -12.32 1.14
CA SER A 189 -17.78 -12.04 2.52
C SER A 189 -18.25 -13.31 3.23
N PHE A 190 -17.75 -13.51 4.44
CA PHE A 190 -18.14 -14.62 5.32
C PHE A 190 -18.73 -14.09 6.61
N THR A 191 -19.82 -14.70 7.07
CA THR A 191 -20.46 -14.33 8.34
C THR A 191 -19.45 -14.48 9.49
N GLY A 192 -19.27 -13.43 10.27
CA GLY A 192 -18.36 -13.41 11.41
C GLY A 192 -16.86 -13.34 11.08
N LYS A 193 -16.46 -13.34 9.78
CA LYS A 193 -15.05 -13.28 9.38
C LYS A 193 -14.72 -12.10 8.47
N GLY A 194 -15.75 -11.38 7.99
CA GLY A 194 -15.54 -10.27 7.05
C GLY A 194 -15.28 -10.72 5.61
N THR A 195 -14.63 -9.85 4.84
CA THR A 195 -14.30 -10.09 3.44
C THR A 195 -12.93 -10.75 3.32
N LEU A 196 -12.89 -11.95 2.74
CA LEU A 196 -11.68 -12.77 2.60
C LEU A 196 -11.31 -12.97 1.14
N VAL A 197 -10.00 -13.05 0.88
CA VAL A 197 -9.47 -13.65 -0.35
C VAL A 197 -9.66 -15.15 -0.25
N TRP A 198 -10.43 -15.76 -1.18
CA TRP A 198 -10.83 -17.17 -1.11
C TRP A 198 -10.45 -17.93 -2.37
N GLY A 199 -9.16 -17.91 -2.68
CA GLY A 199 -8.55 -18.64 -3.80
C GLY A 199 -7.10 -18.22 -3.98
N ALA A 200 -6.26 -19.17 -4.40
CA ALA A 200 -4.84 -18.93 -4.66
C ALA A 200 -4.35 -19.81 -5.82
N ARG A 201 -5.15 -19.90 -6.88
CA ARG A 201 -4.80 -20.62 -8.09
C ARG A 201 -4.26 -19.69 -9.16
N THR A 202 -3.41 -20.22 -10.02
CA THR A 202 -2.98 -19.60 -11.27
C THR A 202 -4.03 -19.82 -12.37
N LEU A 203 -3.82 -19.24 -13.53
CA LEU A 203 -4.65 -19.54 -14.71
C LEU A 203 -4.45 -20.96 -15.26
N ALA A 204 -3.43 -21.70 -14.80
CA ALA A 204 -3.21 -23.10 -15.12
C ALA A 204 -4.02 -24.02 -14.18
N GLY A 205 -5.34 -23.84 -14.12
CA GLY A 205 -6.23 -24.51 -13.16
C GLY A 205 -6.23 -26.04 -13.23
N ASN A 206 -5.99 -26.63 -14.40
CA ASN A 206 -5.91 -28.09 -14.61
C ASN A 206 -4.49 -28.65 -14.50
N ASP A 207 -3.47 -27.80 -14.37
CA ASP A 207 -2.10 -28.24 -14.22
C ASP A 207 -1.82 -28.66 -12.78
N ASN A 208 -1.35 -29.89 -12.59
CA ASN A 208 -1.04 -30.39 -11.26
C ASN A 208 0.25 -29.79 -10.67
N GLU A 209 1.14 -29.25 -11.50
CA GLU A 209 2.41 -28.68 -11.07
C GLU A 209 2.28 -27.20 -10.72
N TRP A 210 1.70 -26.39 -11.62
CA TRP A 210 1.67 -24.94 -11.54
C TRP A 210 0.32 -24.33 -11.16
N ARG A 211 -0.62 -25.16 -10.74
CA ARG A 211 -1.98 -24.75 -10.35
C ARG A 211 -2.02 -23.67 -9.26
N TYR A 212 -1.06 -23.67 -8.30
CA TYR A 212 -1.09 -22.78 -7.15
C TYR A 212 -0.11 -21.61 -7.28
N VAL A 213 -0.60 -20.42 -6.98
CA VAL A 213 0.17 -19.15 -6.98
C VAL A 213 1.40 -19.26 -6.07
N SER A 214 1.25 -19.82 -4.87
CA SER A 214 2.34 -19.97 -3.91
C SER A 214 3.46 -20.87 -4.43
N VAL A 215 3.13 -21.94 -5.12
CA VAL A 215 4.13 -22.85 -5.74
C VAL A 215 4.90 -22.08 -6.82
N ARG A 216 4.19 -21.45 -7.77
CA ARG A 216 4.84 -20.70 -8.85
C ARG A 216 5.72 -19.56 -8.34
N ARG A 217 5.23 -18.80 -7.37
CA ARG A 217 6.00 -17.70 -6.77
C ARG A 217 7.20 -18.20 -5.99
N PHE A 218 7.07 -19.31 -5.29
CA PHE A 218 8.18 -19.94 -4.58
C PHE A 218 9.30 -20.38 -5.53
N PHE A 219 8.96 -21.02 -6.64
CA PHE A 219 9.96 -21.37 -7.66
C PHE A 219 10.64 -20.12 -8.24
N ASN A 220 9.87 -19.09 -8.60
CA ASN A 220 10.44 -17.83 -9.07
C ASN A 220 11.38 -17.20 -8.04
N PHE A 221 11.02 -17.26 -6.75
CA PHE A 221 11.84 -16.74 -5.66
C PHE A 221 13.18 -17.50 -5.54
N VAL A 222 13.14 -18.83 -5.58
CA VAL A 222 14.37 -19.65 -5.50
C VAL A 222 15.22 -19.44 -6.74
N GLU A 223 14.62 -19.43 -7.93
CA GLU A 223 15.31 -19.20 -9.20
C GLU A 223 16.05 -17.87 -9.21
N GLU A 224 15.36 -16.78 -8.86
CA GLU A 224 15.98 -15.44 -8.84
C GLU A 224 17.02 -15.30 -7.73
N SER A 225 16.81 -15.91 -6.57
CA SER A 225 17.75 -15.88 -5.46
C SER A 225 19.03 -16.66 -5.79
N THR A 226 18.90 -17.86 -6.38
CA THR A 226 20.04 -18.66 -6.79
C THR A 226 20.79 -18.03 -7.95
N LYS A 227 20.08 -17.45 -8.92
CA LYS A 227 20.68 -16.70 -10.02
C LYS A 227 21.57 -15.56 -9.49
N LYS A 228 21.05 -14.72 -8.62
CA LYS A 228 21.82 -13.63 -8.00
C LYS A 228 22.99 -14.14 -7.16
N ALA A 229 22.79 -15.20 -6.39
CA ALA A 229 23.85 -15.75 -5.58
C ALA A 229 24.97 -16.39 -6.42
N THR A 230 24.67 -16.89 -7.60
CA THR A 230 25.66 -17.51 -8.51
C THR A 230 26.45 -16.48 -9.34
N GLU A 231 26.02 -15.20 -9.40
CA GLU A 231 26.74 -14.14 -10.13
C GLU A 231 28.19 -13.98 -9.66
N GLN A 232 28.47 -14.21 -8.40
CA GLN A 232 29.83 -14.16 -7.85
C GLN A 232 30.79 -15.23 -8.41
N PHE A 233 30.28 -16.27 -9.05
CA PHE A 233 31.05 -17.35 -9.66
C PHE A 233 31.26 -17.13 -11.16
N VAL A 234 30.73 -16.08 -11.73
CA VAL A 234 30.96 -15.74 -13.14
C VAL A 234 32.44 -15.35 -13.31
N PHE A 235 33.09 -15.92 -14.30
CA PHE A 235 34.55 -15.86 -14.55
C PHE A 235 35.44 -16.61 -13.55
N GLU A 236 34.89 -17.34 -12.56
CA GLU A 236 35.66 -18.29 -11.77
C GLU A 236 36.05 -19.52 -12.65
N PRO A 237 37.14 -20.25 -12.32
CA PRO A 237 37.48 -21.48 -13.02
C PRO A 237 36.33 -22.50 -13.02
N ASN A 238 36.03 -23.05 -14.19
CA ASN A 238 34.98 -24.06 -14.32
C ASN A 238 35.53 -25.45 -13.96
N ASP A 239 35.81 -25.68 -12.68
CA ASP A 239 36.44 -26.88 -12.13
C ASP A 239 35.67 -27.46 -10.93
N ALA A 240 36.11 -28.61 -10.46
CA ALA A 240 35.48 -29.35 -9.35
C ALA A 240 35.40 -28.51 -8.07
N ASN A 241 36.38 -27.64 -7.77
CA ASN A 241 36.38 -26.83 -6.59
C ASN A 241 35.24 -25.79 -6.64
N THR A 242 35.09 -25.13 -7.77
CA THR A 242 34.00 -24.15 -7.97
C THR A 242 32.63 -24.85 -7.94
N TRP A 243 32.49 -26.03 -8.55
CA TRP A 243 31.23 -26.79 -8.52
C TRP A 243 30.81 -27.14 -7.11
N VAL A 244 31.74 -27.65 -6.26
CA VAL A 244 31.43 -27.99 -4.87
C VAL A 244 31.01 -26.74 -4.09
N ARG A 245 31.65 -25.59 -4.30
CA ARG A 245 31.29 -24.31 -3.63
C ARG A 245 29.87 -23.84 -4.02
N VAL A 246 29.54 -23.87 -5.34
CA VAL A 246 28.22 -23.54 -5.84
C VAL A 246 27.16 -24.47 -5.30
N GLN A 247 27.41 -25.78 -5.35
CA GLN A 247 26.50 -26.80 -4.82
C GLN A 247 26.22 -26.57 -3.34
N ALA A 248 27.26 -26.44 -2.51
CA ALA A 248 27.13 -26.25 -1.08
C ALA A 248 26.37 -24.95 -0.71
N MET A 249 26.60 -23.87 -1.45
CA MET A 249 25.90 -22.62 -1.25
C MET A 249 24.38 -22.77 -1.49
N ILE A 250 24.00 -23.41 -2.61
CA ILE A 250 22.59 -23.63 -2.96
C ILE A 250 21.95 -24.63 -2.00
N GLU A 251 22.62 -25.72 -1.67
CA GLU A 251 22.12 -26.72 -0.68
C GLU A 251 21.89 -26.10 0.70
N ASN A 252 22.77 -25.21 1.16
CA ASN A 252 22.59 -24.51 2.40
C ASN A 252 21.35 -23.60 2.36
N PHE A 253 21.17 -22.84 1.29
CA PHE A 253 20.00 -21.99 1.08
C PHE A 253 18.70 -22.81 1.10
N LEU A 254 18.64 -23.92 0.33
CA LEU A 254 17.47 -24.78 0.29
C LEU A 254 17.21 -25.51 1.62
N THR A 255 18.26 -25.85 2.37
CA THR A 255 18.15 -26.42 3.72
C THR A 255 17.47 -25.44 4.68
N VAL A 256 17.81 -24.16 4.61
CA VAL A 256 17.14 -23.10 5.42
C VAL A 256 15.66 -23.02 5.07
N LEU A 257 15.31 -23.00 3.78
CA LEU A 257 13.92 -22.98 3.33
C LEU A 257 13.15 -24.26 3.73
N TRP A 258 13.77 -25.42 3.66
CA TRP A 258 13.19 -26.66 4.14
C TRP A 258 12.89 -26.63 5.63
N ARG A 259 13.83 -26.14 6.47
CA ARG A 259 13.60 -25.97 7.90
C ARG A 259 12.48 -25.01 8.23
N GLN A 260 12.26 -24.01 7.38
CA GLN A 260 11.14 -23.07 7.50
C GLN A 260 9.80 -23.66 7.01
N GLY A 261 9.80 -24.88 6.47
CA GLY A 261 8.60 -25.56 6.01
C GLY A 261 8.17 -25.22 4.58
N ALA A 262 9.07 -24.67 3.75
CA ALA A 262 8.81 -24.35 2.36
C ALA A 262 8.82 -25.58 1.43
N LEU A 263 9.53 -26.63 1.84
CA LEU A 263 9.73 -27.86 1.07
C LEU A 263 9.19 -29.08 1.83
N GLN A 264 8.65 -30.04 1.06
CA GLN A 264 8.16 -31.33 1.58
C GLN A 264 9.33 -32.29 1.72
N GLY A 265 9.32 -33.12 2.74
CA GLY A 265 10.32 -34.17 2.95
C GLY A 265 10.70 -34.30 4.42
N VAL A 266 10.86 -35.50 4.90
CA VAL A 266 11.28 -35.80 6.29
C VAL A 266 12.76 -35.44 6.50
N LYS A 267 13.54 -35.55 5.41
CA LYS A 267 14.98 -35.22 5.36
C LYS A 267 15.25 -34.27 4.19
N PRO A 268 16.34 -33.51 4.23
CA PRO A 268 16.71 -32.62 3.13
C PRO A 268 16.81 -33.33 1.78
N GLU A 269 17.38 -34.55 1.75
CA GLU A 269 17.58 -35.35 0.54
C GLU A 269 16.27 -35.77 -0.12
N HIS A 270 15.15 -35.76 0.62
CA HIS A 270 13.80 -36.03 0.10
C HIS A 270 13.12 -34.77 -0.36
N ALA A 271 13.61 -33.60 0.03
CA ALA A 271 13.00 -32.29 -0.20
C ALA A 271 13.55 -31.60 -1.45
N PHE A 272 14.84 -31.77 -1.71
CA PHE A 272 15.51 -31.15 -2.85
C PHE A 272 16.78 -31.91 -3.22
N TYR A 273 17.27 -31.67 -4.44
CA TYR A 273 18.62 -32.04 -4.86
C TYR A 273 19.27 -30.91 -5.64
N VAL A 274 20.59 -30.83 -5.58
CA VAL A 274 21.40 -29.93 -6.38
C VAL A 274 22.48 -30.76 -7.07
N ALA A 275 22.52 -30.70 -8.40
CA ALA A 275 23.50 -31.38 -9.20
C ALA A 275 24.32 -30.38 -10.02
N VAL A 276 25.63 -30.56 -9.98
CA VAL A 276 26.57 -29.82 -10.83
C VAL A 276 27.83 -30.67 -11.01
N GLY A 277 28.37 -30.72 -12.21
CA GLY A 277 29.62 -31.39 -12.46
C GLY A 277 29.70 -32.10 -13.82
N LEU A 278 30.93 -32.42 -14.18
CA LEU A 278 31.24 -33.19 -15.40
C LEU A 278 30.67 -34.61 -15.30
N GLY A 279 29.94 -35.05 -16.33
CA GLY A 279 29.26 -36.33 -16.34
C GLY A 279 27.98 -36.39 -15.51
N LYS A 280 27.61 -35.32 -14.78
CA LYS A 280 26.32 -35.18 -14.10
C LYS A 280 25.39 -34.26 -14.87
N THR A 281 25.76 -32.99 -15.01
CA THR A 281 24.98 -31.95 -15.68
C THR A 281 25.71 -31.34 -16.88
N MET A 282 27.00 -31.54 -17.01
CA MET A 282 27.86 -30.98 -18.05
C MET A 282 28.63 -32.05 -18.81
N THR A 283 28.83 -31.81 -20.08
CA THR A 283 29.74 -32.52 -20.96
C THR A 283 31.09 -31.81 -21.02
N PRO A 284 32.18 -32.46 -21.55
CA PRO A 284 33.44 -31.74 -21.78
C PRO A 284 33.29 -30.53 -22.72
N LEU A 285 32.34 -30.59 -23.66
CA LEU A 285 32.07 -29.48 -24.58
C LEU A 285 31.47 -28.28 -23.84
N ASP A 286 30.56 -28.49 -22.87
CA ASP A 286 30.00 -27.44 -22.06
C ASP A 286 31.09 -26.65 -21.29
N ILE A 287 32.09 -27.38 -20.77
CA ILE A 287 33.22 -26.77 -20.06
C ILE A 287 34.08 -25.95 -21.01
N LEU A 288 34.37 -26.47 -22.21
CA LEU A 288 35.13 -25.77 -23.24
C LEU A 288 34.41 -24.50 -23.72
N GLU A 289 33.08 -24.53 -23.77
CA GLU A 289 32.25 -23.37 -24.12
C GLU A 289 32.02 -22.41 -22.94
N GLY A 290 32.64 -22.67 -21.78
CA GLY A 290 32.53 -21.85 -20.60
C GLY A 290 31.17 -21.92 -19.89
N ARG A 291 30.38 -22.98 -20.14
CA ARG A 291 29.08 -23.19 -19.51
C ARG A 291 29.22 -24.00 -18.23
N MET A 292 28.66 -23.46 -17.11
CA MET A 292 28.43 -24.23 -15.89
C MET A 292 26.93 -24.43 -15.73
N ILE A 293 26.48 -25.69 -15.76
CA ILE A 293 25.08 -26.08 -15.68
C ILE A 293 24.81 -26.64 -14.28
N VAL A 294 23.92 -25.98 -13.56
CA VAL A 294 23.45 -26.42 -12.23
C VAL A 294 21.99 -26.82 -12.36
N GLU A 295 21.68 -28.03 -11.93
CA GLU A 295 20.32 -28.53 -11.90
C GLU A 295 19.82 -28.59 -10.46
N ILE A 296 18.61 -28.03 -10.23
CA ILE A 296 17.99 -27.93 -8.91
C ILE A 296 16.58 -28.57 -9.00
N GLY A 297 16.34 -29.60 -8.23
CA GLY A 297 15.02 -30.20 -8.08
C GLY A 297 14.47 -29.94 -6.69
N MET A 298 13.18 -29.57 -6.59
CA MET A 298 12.54 -29.21 -5.32
C MET A 298 11.13 -29.77 -5.20
N ALA A 299 10.80 -30.27 -4.01
CA ALA A 299 9.45 -30.67 -3.63
C ALA A 299 8.76 -29.56 -2.84
N ALA A 300 8.14 -28.58 -3.54
CA ALA A 300 7.45 -27.47 -2.90
C ALA A 300 6.20 -27.93 -2.15
N VAL A 301 5.90 -27.29 -1.01
CA VAL A 301 4.65 -27.52 -0.28
C VAL A 301 3.46 -26.99 -1.08
N ARG A 302 2.34 -27.71 -1.00
CA ARG A 302 1.08 -27.35 -1.66
C ARG A 302 -0.01 -27.10 -0.62
N PRO A 303 -0.91 -26.14 -0.84
CA PRO A 303 -2.00 -25.88 0.08
C PRO A 303 -3.02 -27.02 0.05
N ALA A 304 -3.61 -27.35 1.21
CA ALA A 304 -4.84 -28.12 1.28
C ALA A 304 -6.01 -27.20 0.97
N GLU A 305 -6.59 -27.33 -0.21
CA GLU A 305 -7.72 -26.54 -0.66
C GLU A 305 -9.06 -27.12 -0.22
N PHE A 306 -9.15 -28.44 -0.16
CA PHE A 306 -10.34 -29.17 0.26
C PHE A 306 -10.03 -30.06 1.46
N ILE A 307 -10.90 -29.96 2.49
CA ILE A 307 -10.84 -30.82 3.67
C ILE A 307 -12.08 -31.72 3.64
N ILE A 308 -11.85 -33.01 3.46
CA ILE A 308 -12.92 -34.03 3.45
C ILE A 308 -12.94 -34.72 4.80
N LEU A 309 -14.01 -34.52 5.56
CA LEU A 309 -14.24 -35.17 6.83
C LEU A 309 -15.14 -36.39 6.62
N ARG A 310 -14.69 -37.57 7.05
CA ARG A 310 -15.47 -38.78 7.03
C ARG A 310 -15.81 -39.19 8.46
N PHE A 311 -17.09 -39.30 8.76
CA PHE A 311 -17.58 -39.76 10.04
C PHE A 311 -18.15 -41.16 9.88
N SER A 312 -17.67 -42.10 10.68
CA SER A 312 -18.20 -43.46 10.73
C SER A 312 -18.78 -43.71 12.14
N HIS A 313 -19.93 -44.35 12.22
CA HIS A 313 -20.50 -44.79 13.47
C HIS A 313 -19.80 -46.08 13.91
N LYS A 314 -19.12 -46.06 15.05
CA LYS A 314 -18.57 -47.30 15.63
C LYS A 314 -19.63 -47.90 16.52
N MET A 315 -20.15 -49.09 16.20
CA MET A 315 -20.99 -49.86 17.12
C MET A 315 -20.14 -50.35 18.29
N ALA A 316 -20.67 -50.24 19.49
CA ALA A 316 -20.02 -50.83 20.65
C ALA A 316 -19.94 -52.35 20.47
N GLU A 317 -18.73 -52.89 20.56
CA GLU A 317 -18.55 -54.32 20.70
C GLU A 317 -19.03 -54.71 22.10
N SER A 318 -20.04 -55.62 22.13
CA SER A 318 -20.59 -56.21 23.39
C SER A 318 -19.66 -57.26 23.92
#